data_f0225eb6bd132701e64c9f2917419e49
#
_entry.id   f0225eb6bd132701e64c9f2917419e49
#
_cell.length_a   1.000
_cell.length_b   1.000
_cell.length_c   1.000
_cell.angle_alpha   90.00
_cell.angle_beta   90.00
_cell.angle_gamma   90.00
#
_symmetry.space_group_name_H-M   'P 1'
#
loop_
_entity.id
_entity.type
_entity.pdbx_description
1 polymer ?
#
loop_
_entity_poly.entity_id
_entity_poly.type
_entity_poly.pdbx_seq_one_letter_code
_entity_poly.pdbx_strand_id
1 'polypeptide(L)'
;MNIRTKILYIYQTLFCAFLSLFVACDDLEDKSTSTTIDGNITETGTAEIYILSEGLFNLNNSSLAKYSFKSNKLVKNYFKDLNKRGLGDTANDIVLYGSKLYIVVNVSSTIEVIDFQTGISIKQIPMFTDNGSSRQPRHIAFYENKAYVCSFDGTVARIDTTSLQIESFTKAGRNPENICVKNKKLYVSNSGGLDYSEGLGVDNTVSVIDIESFTEIKKIEVGPNPGCISPGPDEAVYVATYGSNIADGDFNFVKINSQTDEVERIYNEKVMNFAIDNNNIAYLYNYNYNTEASSIKVLNLRTGETIRENFITDGTKISTPYSINVNPYSGNVYITEAYSYTITGDVLCFNTNGQLLFRLNRIGLNPNSVIFSQKASTGDSDGEESDPNAPSAFANKVLDYNPAPSQYMNTVTTAYKENYTAEEVRKYACLLYTSPSPRDRQKS
;
A
#
# COMPACT_ATOMS: atom_id res chain seq x y z
N MET A 1 -1.52 -59.11 -29.38
CA MET A 1 -1.73 -57.67 -29.28
C MET A 1 -0.54 -56.98 -29.92
N ASN A 2 -0.78 -56.26 -31.00
CA ASN A 2 0.26 -55.69 -31.87
C ASN A 2 1.01 -54.54 -31.15
N ILE A 3 2.29 -54.37 -31.42
CA ILE A 3 3.16 -53.34 -30.77
C ILE A 3 2.54 -51.95 -30.86
N ARG A 4 1.88 -51.63 -31.98
CA ARG A 4 1.14 -50.35 -32.15
C ARG A 4 0.01 -50.15 -31.12
N THR A 5 -0.69 -51.22 -30.77
CA THR A 5 -1.78 -51.17 -29.77
C THR A 5 -1.23 -50.98 -28.35
N LYS A 6 -0.08 -51.56 -28.03
CA LYS A 6 0.60 -51.35 -26.73
C LYS A 6 1.11 -49.93 -26.58
N ILE A 7 1.68 -49.33 -27.63
CA ILE A 7 2.15 -47.95 -27.62
C ILE A 7 0.98 -46.98 -27.46
N LEU A 8 -0.15 -47.22 -28.12
CA LEU A 8 -1.35 -46.39 -27.97
C LEU A 8 -1.92 -46.41 -26.56
N TYR A 9 -1.95 -47.57 -25.88
CA TYR A 9 -2.38 -47.70 -24.48
C TYR A 9 -1.43 -46.99 -23.52
N ILE A 10 -0.10 -47.01 -23.78
CA ILE A 10 0.87 -46.30 -22.96
C ILE A 10 0.70 -44.78 -23.13
N TYR A 11 0.44 -44.29 -24.34
CA TYR A 11 0.14 -42.85 -24.54
C TYR A 11 -1.18 -42.44 -23.94
N GLN A 12 -2.22 -43.25 -23.97
CA GLN A 12 -3.49 -42.96 -23.34
C GLN A 12 -3.39 -42.97 -21.81
N THR A 13 -2.65 -43.89 -21.20
CA THR A 13 -2.44 -43.95 -19.76
C THR A 13 -1.53 -42.79 -19.29
N LEU A 14 -0.50 -42.41 -20.01
CA LEU A 14 0.31 -41.22 -19.75
C LEU A 14 -0.50 -39.93 -19.91
N PHE A 15 -1.36 -39.84 -20.92
CA PHE A 15 -2.21 -38.67 -21.14
C PHE A 15 -3.27 -38.51 -20.02
N CYS A 16 -3.89 -39.62 -19.57
CA CYS A 16 -4.82 -39.60 -18.44
C CYS A 16 -4.09 -39.29 -17.12
N ALA A 17 -2.85 -39.76 -16.92
CA ALA A 17 -2.05 -39.44 -15.75
C ALA A 17 -1.59 -37.95 -15.75
N PHE A 18 -1.34 -37.39 -16.95
CA PHE A 18 -1.03 -35.96 -17.10
C PHE A 18 -2.26 -35.06 -16.89
N LEU A 19 -3.45 -35.49 -17.32
CA LEU A 19 -4.69 -34.76 -17.03
C LEU A 19 -5.04 -34.79 -15.55
N SER A 20 -4.78 -35.90 -14.83
CA SER A 20 -5.02 -35.95 -13.38
C SER A 20 -4.05 -35.10 -12.56
N LEU A 21 -2.87 -34.74 -13.11
CA LEU A 21 -1.94 -33.79 -12.48
C LEU A 21 -2.36 -32.31 -12.65
N PHE A 22 -3.20 -32.00 -13.67
CA PHE A 22 -3.74 -30.65 -13.84
C PHE A 22 -5.02 -30.38 -13.04
N VAL A 23 -5.70 -31.42 -12.54
CA VAL A 23 -6.89 -31.26 -11.68
C VAL A 23 -6.51 -31.12 -10.20
N ALA A 24 -5.25 -31.34 -9.82
CA ALA A 24 -4.78 -31.24 -8.44
C ALA A 24 -4.22 -29.84 -8.07
N CYS A 25 -4.34 -28.84 -8.94
CA CYS A 25 -3.97 -27.45 -8.66
C CYS A 25 -5.16 -26.49 -8.50
N ASP A 26 -6.40 -27.01 -8.51
CA ASP A 26 -7.56 -26.26 -8.12
C ASP A 26 -7.94 -26.67 -6.67
N ASP A 27 -8.10 -25.66 -5.81
CA ASP A 27 -8.56 -25.75 -4.42
C ASP A 27 -7.50 -26.05 -3.32
N LEU A 28 -6.43 -25.29 -3.29
CA LEU A 28 -5.96 -24.80 -1.99
C LEU A 28 -6.65 -23.47 -1.66
N GLU A 29 -7.96 -23.39 -1.81
CA GLU A 29 -8.75 -22.41 -1.09
C GLU A 29 -8.65 -22.77 0.39
N ASP A 30 -7.88 -21.96 1.12
CA ASP A 30 -7.83 -22.02 2.58
C ASP A 30 -9.26 -21.78 3.11
N LYS A 31 -9.98 -22.85 3.38
CA LYS A 31 -11.42 -22.82 3.74
C LYS A 31 -11.70 -22.11 5.06
N SER A 32 -10.68 -21.77 5.82
CA SER A 32 -10.84 -21.02 7.05
C SER A 32 -10.14 -19.67 6.95
N THR A 33 -10.89 -18.68 6.56
CA THR A 33 -10.43 -17.31 6.48
C THR A 33 -10.32 -16.64 7.85
N SER A 34 -10.82 -17.30 8.89
CA SER A 34 -10.87 -16.76 10.24
C SER A 34 -10.22 -17.71 11.24
N THR A 35 -9.19 -17.22 11.93
CA THR A 35 -8.47 -17.94 12.98
C THR A 35 -8.43 -17.13 14.27
N THR A 36 -8.55 -17.81 15.42
CA THR A 36 -8.24 -17.21 16.72
C THR A 36 -6.74 -17.35 16.97
N ILE A 37 -6.09 -16.28 17.40
CA ILE A 37 -4.69 -16.27 17.74
C ILE A 37 -4.51 -16.77 19.16
N ASP A 38 -3.57 -17.69 19.39
CA ASP A 38 -3.24 -18.17 20.71
C ASP A 38 -2.59 -17.05 21.56
N GLY A 39 -3.04 -16.93 22.79
CA GLY A 39 -2.61 -15.87 23.69
C GLY A 39 -3.53 -14.63 23.63
N ASN A 40 -3.42 -13.81 24.67
CA ASN A 40 -4.23 -12.60 24.81
C ASN A 40 -3.42 -11.39 24.29
N ILE A 41 -3.57 -11.09 23.01
CA ILE A 41 -2.92 -9.91 22.41
C ILE A 41 -3.76 -8.67 22.77
N THR A 42 -3.12 -7.70 23.39
CA THR A 42 -3.75 -6.42 23.75
C THR A 42 -3.03 -5.26 23.09
N GLU A 43 -3.80 -4.26 22.67
CA GLU A 43 -3.28 -3.03 22.09
C GLU A 43 -4.00 -1.83 22.73
N THR A 44 -3.23 -0.81 23.13
CA THR A 44 -3.78 0.38 23.77
C THR A 44 -4.47 1.28 22.75
N GLY A 45 -5.69 1.71 23.05
CA GLY A 45 -6.44 2.66 22.23
C GLY A 45 -6.91 2.15 20.87
N THR A 46 -6.53 0.92 20.49
CA THR A 46 -6.86 0.33 19.19
C THR A 46 -7.88 -0.79 19.35
N ALA A 47 -8.94 -0.76 18.55
CA ALA A 47 -9.95 -1.82 18.53
C ALA A 47 -9.61 -2.92 17.51
N GLU A 48 -9.19 -2.51 16.32
CA GLU A 48 -8.94 -3.38 15.18
C GLU A 48 -7.79 -2.84 14.35
N ILE A 49 -7.11 -3.73 13.64
CA ILE A 49 -6.18 -3.37 12.57
C ILE A 49 -6.65 -3.98 11.26
N TYR A 50 -6.41 -3.24 10.18
CA TYR A 50 -6.62 -3.70 8.81
C TYR A 50 -5.28 -3.76 8.12
N ILE A 51 -5.02 -4.88 7.44
CA ILE A 51 -3.75 -5.14 6.78
C ILE A 51 -4.04 -5.32 5.30
N LEU A 52 -3.52 -4.39 4.49
CA LEU A 52 -3.57 -4.49 3.04
C LEU A 52 -2.39 -5.31 2.56
N SER A 53 -2.66 -6.23 1.65
CA SER A 53 -1.63 -6.98 0.93
C SER A 53 -1.75 -6.71 -0.55
N GLU A 54 -0.65 -6.27 -1.14
CA GLU A 54 -0.57 -5.83 -2.53
C GLU A 54 -0.89 -6.95 -3.52
N GLY A 55 -0.52 -8.17 -3.18
CA GLY A 55 -0.61 -9.31 -4.08
C GLY A 55 0.62 -9.42 -4.98
N LEU A 56 0.46 -10.13 -6.08
CA LEU A 56 1.46 -10.26 -7.14
C LEU A 56 0.93 -9.60 -8.41
N PHE A 57 1.79 -8.86 -9.07
CA PHE A 57 1.48 -8.15 -10.31
C PHE A 57 0.85 -9.07 -11.38
N ASN A 58 -0.25 -8.65 -11.98
CA ASN A 58 -1.06 -9.37 -12.95
C ASN A 58 -1.69 -10.69 -12.46
N LEU A 59 -1.77 -10.91 -11.13
CA LEU A 59 -2.43 -12.09 -10.59
C LEU A 59 -3.79 -11.79 -9.94
N ASN A 60 -4.19 -10.53 -9.88
CA ASN A 60 -5.49 -10.09 -9.36
C ASN A 60 -5.80 -10.67 -7.97
N ASN A 61 -4.79 -10.71 -7.10
CA ASN A 61 -4.83 -11.40 -5.81
C ASN A 61 -4.50 -10.51 -4.60
N SER A 62 -4.70 -9.19 -4.74
CA SER A 62 -4.65 -8.28 -3.59
C SER A 62 -5.69 -8.68 -2.54
N SER A 63 -5.35 -8.51 -1.27
CA SER A 63 -6.23 -8.90 -0.18
C SER A 63 -6.25 -7.89 0.95
N LEU A 64 -7.36 -7.87 1.69
CA LEU A 64 -7.52 -7.11 2.92
C LEU A 64 -7.79 -8.08 4.06
N ALA A 65 -6.94 -8.08 5.07
CA ALA A 65 -7.14 -8.80 6.32
C ALA A 65 -7.58 -7.85 7.43
N LYS A 66 -8.28 -8.40 8.44
CA LYS A 66 -8.73 -7.68 9.63
C LYS A 66 -8.40 -8.49 10.86
N TYR A 67 -7.80 -7.86 11.86
CA TYR A 67 -7.63 -8.45 13.20
C TYR A 67 -8.33 -7.59 14.24
N SER A 68 -9.12 -8.23 15.11
CA SER A 68 -9.85 -7.60 16.21
C SER A 68 -9.21 -7.97 17.54
N PHE A 69 -8.73 -6.98 18.28
CA PHE A 69 -8.16 -7.18 19.62
C PHE A 69 -9.20 -7.59 20.65
N LYS A 70 -10.47 -7.18 20.48
CA LYS A 70 -11.56 -7.55 21.38
C LYS A 70 -11.88 -9.04 21.32
N SER A 71 -11.92 -9.61 20.12
CA SER A 71 -12.30 -11.02 19.91
C SER A 71 -11.10 -11.94 19.71
N ASN A 72 -9.89 -11.39 19.65
CA ASN A 72 -8.64 -12.08 19.30
C ASN A 72 -8.76 -12.88 18.00
N LYS A 73 -9.42 -12.28 17.00
CA LYS A 73 -9.80 -12.96 15.75
C LYS A 73 -9.15 -12.30 14.54
N LEU A 74 -8.46 -13.10 13.73
CA LEU A 74 -7.91 -12.72 12.44
C LEU A 74 -8.81 -13.26 11.32
N VAL A 75 -9.20 -12.39 10.39
CA VAL A 75 -9.92 -12.72 9.15
C VAL A 75 -9.03 -12.31 7.98
N LYS A 76 -8.42 -13.27 7.30
CA LYS A 76 -7.40 -13.01 6.26
C LYS A 76 -7.98 -12.49 4.95
N ASN A 77 -9.14 -13.00 4.55
CA ASN A 77 -9.80 -12.61 3.31
C ASN A 77 -11.00 -11.69 3.59
N TYR A 78 -10.87 -10.73 4.52
CA TYR A 78 -11.96 -9.91 5.03
C TYR A 78 -12.81 -9.27 3.92
N PHE A 79 -12.17 -8.65 2.93
CA PHE A 79 -12.90 -8.06 1.79
C PHE A 79 -13.61 -9.11 0.93
N LYS A 80 -12.88 -10.16 0.52
CA LYS A 80 -13.41 -11.22 -0.36
C LYS A 80 -14.59 -11.96 0.28
N ASP A 81 -14.49 -12.23 1.58
CA ASP A 81 -15.54 -12.96 2.31
C ASP A 81 -16.85 -12.18 2.40
N LEU A 82 -16.78 -10.86 2.57
CA LEU A 82 -17.95 -10.01 2.67
C LEU A 82 -18.53 -9.65 1.30
N ASN A 83 -17.68 -9.32 0.34
CA ASN A 83 -18.09 -8.77 -0.96
C ASN A 83 -18.20 -9.80 -2.07
N LYS A 84 -17.84 -11.08 -1.82
CA LYS A 84 -17.91 -12.21 -2.76
C LYS A 84 -17.16 -11.99 -4.07
N ARG A 85 -16.14 -11.15 -4.04
CA ARG A 85 -15.24 -10.84 -5.17
C ARG A 85 -13.84 -10.49 -4.68
N GLY A 86 -12.84 -10.57 -5.54
CA GLY A 86 -11.48 -10.09 -5.26
C GLY A 86 -11.42 -8.57 -5.09
N LEU A 87 -10.39 -8.10 -4.42
CA LEU A 87 -10.12 -6.66 -4.26
C LEU A 87 -9.58 -6.04 -5.56
N GLY A 88 -8.79 -6.78 -6.30
CA GLY A 88 -8.15 -6.33 -7.53
C GLY A 88 -6.68 -6.71 -7.61
N ASP A 89 -5.97 -6.05 -8.50
CA ASP A 89 -4.55 -6.26 -8.78
C ASP A 89 -3.73 -5.07 -8.29
N THR A 90 -2.73 -5.36 -7.47
CA THR A 90 -1.75 -4.40 -6.95
C THR A 90 -2.41 -3.28 -6.13
N ALA A 91 -2.96 -3.64 -4.97
CA ALA A 91 -3.50 -2.66 -4.03
C ALA A 91 -2.36 -1.97 -3.26
N ASN A 92 -2.18 -0.65 -3.50
CA ASN A 92 -1.02 0.09 -3.00
C ASN A 92 -1.25 0.84 -1.69
N ASP A 93 -2.45 1.34 -1.46
CA ASP A 93 -2.71 2.21 -0.32
C ASP A 93 -4.09 1.96 0.28
N ILE A 94 -4.21 2.17 1.59
CA ILE A 94 -5.46 2.08 2.33
C ILE A 94 -5.52 3.18 3.39
N VAL A 95 -6.63 3.92 3.42
CA VAL A 95 -6.86 4.98 4.40
C VAL A 95 -8.26 4.87 4.98
N LEU A 96 -8.38 4.97 6.30
CA LEU A 96 -9.65 5.17 6.99
C LEU A 96 -9.93 6.68 7.07
N TYR A 97 -11.00 7.13 6.41
CA TYR A 97 -11.43 8.51 6.46
C TYR A 97 -12.93 8.62 6.72
N GLY A 98 -13.30 9.24 7.82
CA GLY A 98 -14.68 9.26 8.31
C GLY A 98 -15.20 7.83 8.56
N SER A 99 -16.32 7.50 7.93
CA SER A 99 -16.95 6.17 8.03
C SER A 99 -16.53 5.19 6.92
N LYS A 100 -15.50 5.53 6.13
CA LYS A 100 -15.15 4.75 4.94
C LYS A 100 -13.67 4.36 4.92
N LEU A 101 -13.40 3.16 4.41
CA LEU A 101 -12.08 2.72 3.99
C LEU A 101 -11.93 2.97 2.49
N TYR A 102 -10.88 3.66 2.09
CA TYR A 102 -10.50 3.88 0.70
C TYR A 102 -9.27 3.05 0.40
N ILE A 103 -9.33 2.23 -0.64
CA ILE A 103 -8.23 1.37 -1.08
C ILE A 103 -7.89 1.72 -2.52
N VAL A 104 -6.65 2.09 -2.76
CA VAL A 104 -6.13 2.41 -4.08
C VAL A 104 -5.60 1.13 -4.71
N VAL A 105 -6.18 0.74 -5.86
CA VAL A 105 -5.82 -0.49 -6.58
C VAL A 105 -5.21 -0.12 -7.92
N ASN A 106 -3.88 -0.19 -8.00
CA ASN A 106 -3.08 0.40 -9.07
C ASN A 106 -3.34 -0.23 -10.44
N VAL A 107 -3.03 -1.50 -10.62
CA VAL A 107 -3.15 -2.18 -11.93
C VAL A 107 -4.61 -2.32 -12.35
N SER A 108 -5.52 -2.56 -11.41
CA SER A 108 -6.96 -2.52 -11.68
C SER A 108 -7.47 -1.11 -11.99
N SER A 109 -6.67 -0.08 -11.75
CA SER A 109 -7.00 1.34 -11.98
C SER A 109 -8.33 1.76 -11.35
N THR A 110 -8.49 1.47 -10.06
CA THR A 110 -9.71 1.76 -9.30
C THR A 110 -9.40 2.24 -7.89
N ILE A 111 -10.33 2.99 -7.30
CA ILE A 111 -10.38 3.23 -5.85
C ILE A 111 -11.58 2.43 -5.32
N GLU A 112 -11.32 1.44 -4.49
CA GLU A 112 -12.35 0.71 -3.77
C GLU A 112 -12.76 1.49 -2.52
N VAL A 113 -14.04 1.76 -2.34
CA VAL A 113 -14.57 2.44 -1.16
C VAL A 113 -15.48 1.48 -0.40
N ILE A 114 -15.16 1.25 0.87
CA ILE A 114 -15.83 0.28 1.74
C ILE A 114 -16.43 1.02 2.93
N ASP A 115 -17.64 0.66 3.31
CA ASP A 115 -18.21 1.06 4.60
C ASP A 115 -17.38 0.43 5.74
N PHE A 116 -16.84 1.27 6.61
CA PHE A 116 -15.93 0.81 7.65
C PHE A 116 -16.58 -0.13 8.67
N GLN A 117 -17.85 0.08 9.02
CA GLN A 117 -18.55 -0.73 10.04
C GLN A 117 -18.90 -2.10 9.51
N THR A 118 -19.40 -2.19 8.29
CA THR A 118 -19.91 -3.42 7.70
C THR A 118 -18.87 -4.18 6.86
N GLY A 119 -17.84 -3.50 6.36
CA GLY A 119 -16.88 -4.04 5.42
C GLY A 119 -17.42 -4.23 4.01
N ILE A 120 -18.63 -3.73 3.74
CA ILE A 120 -19.29 -3.87 2.44
C ILE A 120 -18.83 -2.75 1.50
N SER A 121 -18.55 -3.11 0.27
CA SER A 121 -18.22 -2.17 -0.79
C SER A 121 -19.37 -1.18 -1.04
N ILE A 122 -19.06 0.11 -0.96
CA ILE A 122 -19.99 1.20 -1.31
C ILE A 122 -19.86 1.52 -2.78
N LYS A 123 -18.61 1.61 -3.27
CA LYS A 123 -18.35 2.03 -4.64
C LYS A 123 -16.93 1.66 -5.10
N GLN A 124 -16.81 1.31 -6.38
CA GLN A 124 -15.55 1.34 -7.11
C GLN A 124 -15.52 2.60 -7.97
N ILE A 125 -14.52 3.44 -7.79
CA ILE A 125 -14.30 4.65 -8.58
C ILE A 125 -13.27 4.31 -9.66
N PRO A 126 -13.65 4.26 -10.95
CA PRO A 126 -12.72 3.94 -12.02
C PRO A 126 -11.74 5.09 -12.26
N MET A 127 -10.46 4.77 -12.41
CA MET A 127 -9.38 5.71 -12.65
C MET A 127 -8.82 5.52 -14.07
N PHE A 128 -9.65 5.84 -15.07
CA PHE A 128 -9.29 5.76 -16.48
C PHE A 128 -9.41 7.13 -17.15
N THR A 129 -8.68 7.29 -18.23
CA THR A 129 -8.83 8.46 -19.12
C THR A 129 -10.06 8.30 -20.03
N ASP A 130 -10.48 9.36 -20.71
CA ASP A 130 -11.63 9.31 -21.60
C ASP A 130 -11.47 8.33 -22.76
N ASN A 131 -10.23 8.04 -23.17
CA ASN A 131 -9.92 7.03 -24.19
C ASN A 131 -9.76 5.61 -23.62
N GLY A 132 -10.03 5.39 -22.31
CA GLY A 132 -9.97 4.10 -21.66
C GLY A 132 -8.59 3.66 -21.18
N SER A 133 -7.56 4.52 -21.27
CA SER A 133 -6.24 4.20 -20.72
C SER A 133 -6.24 4.24 -19.20
N SER A 134 -5.55 3.28 -18.57
CA SER A 134 -5.36 3.23 -17.11
C SER A 134 -4.54 4.43 -16.64
N ARG A 135 -4.98 5.10 -15.57
CA ARG A 135 -4.20 6.16 -14.91
C ARG A 135 -3.20 5.61 -13.89
N GLN A 136 -3.37 4.36 -13.46
CA GLN A 136 -2.52 3.68 -12.48
C GLN A 136 -2.40 4.49 -11.17
N PRO A 137 -3.49 4.62 -10.39
CA PRO A 137 -3.50 5.37 -9.13
C PRO A 137 -2.55 4.72 -8.11
N ARG A 138 -1.87 5.56 -7.31
CA ARG A 138 -0.83 5.09 -6.37
C ARG A 138 -1.21 5.28 -4.91
N HIS A 139 -1.35 6.52 -4.46
CA HIS A 139 -1.65 6.85 -3.07
C HIS A 139 -2.74 7.91 -2.96
N ILE A 140 -3.37 7.97 -1.79
CA ILE A 140 -4.52 8.83 -1.51
C ILE A 140 -4.28 9.66 -0.23
N ALA A 141 -4.61 10.94 -0.29
CA ALA A 141 -4.61 11.85 0.86
C ALA A 141 -5.94 12.58 0.98
N PHE A 142 -6.24 13.10 2.17
CA PHE A 142 -7.52 13.72 2.45
C PHE A 142 -7.35 15.13 3.03
N TYR A 143 -8.24 16.01 2.62
CA TYR A 143 -8.41 17.31 3.25
C TYR A 143 -9.88 17.71 3.23
N GLU A 144 -10.45 17.99 4.38
CA GLU A 144 -11.89 18.26 4.54
C GLU A 144 -12.75 17.18 3.89
N ASN A 145 -13.69 17.54 3.00
CA ASN A 145 -14.57 16.59 2.32
C ASN A 145 -14.02 16.09 0.96
N LYS A 146 -12.71 16.18 0.74
CA LYS A 146 -12.07 15.78 -0.52
C LYS A 146 -10.99 14.74 -0.29
N ALA A 147 -10.93 13.79 -1.22
CA ALA A 147 -9.82 12.86 -1.41
C ALA A 147 -9.00 13.27 -2.63
N TYR A 148 -7.69 13.13 -2.53
CA TYR A 148 -6.72 13.45 -3.58
C TYR A 148 -5.90 12.21 -3.89
N VAL A 149 -5.92 11.78 -5.14
CA VAL A 149 -5.27 10.53 -5.58
C VAL A 149 -4.23 10.84 -6.63
N CYS A 150 -2.97 10.57 -6.35
CA CYS A 150 -1.90 10.66 -7.34
C CYS A 150 -1.86 9.39 -8.21
N SER A 151 -1.50 9.56 -9.48
CA SER A 151 -1.49 8.49 -10.47
C SER A 151 -0.25 8.56 -11.36
N PHE A 152 0.22 7.41 -11.83
CA PHE A 152 1.42 7.33 -12.67
C PHE A 152 1.28 8.04 -14.03
N ASP A 153 0.06 8.34 -14.46
CA ASP A 153 -0.17 9.14 -15.68
C ASP A 153 0.21 10.63 -15.55
N GLY A 154 0.78 11.04 -14.42
CA GLY A 154 1.20 12.42 -14.15
C GLY A 154 0.11 13.30 -13.57
N THR A 155 -1.01 12.74 -13.11
CA THR A 155 -2.16 13.50 -12.60
C THR A 155 -2.44 13.26 -11.12
N VAL A 156 -3.15 14.21 -10.51
CA VAL A 156 -3.82 14.08 -9.23
C VAL A 156 -5.31 14.28 -9.45
N ALA A 157 -6.12 13.32 -9.03
CA ALA A 157 -7.57 13.40 -9.03
C ALA A 157 -8.09 14.05 -7.74
N ARG A 158 -9.09 14.92 -7.80
CA ARG A 158 -9.88 15.40 -6.67
C ARG A 158 -11.23 14.70 -6.68
N ILE A 159 -11.58 14.03 -5.58
CA ILE A 159 -12.77 13.21 -5.40
C ILE A 159 -13.56 13.77 -4.22
N ASP A 160 -14.85 13.98 -4.39
CA ASP A 160 -15.74 14.34 -3.29
C ASP A 160 -16.06 13.11 -2.43
N THR A 161 -15.83 13.18 -1.11
CA THR A 161 -15.97 12.04 -0.20
C THR A 161 -17.42 11.68 0.12
N THR A 162 -18.37 12.55 -0.20
CA THR A 162 -19.81 12.31 0.01
C THR A 162 -20.44 11.63 -1.20
N SER A 163 -20.28 12.25 -2.39
CA SER A 163 -20.83 11.71 -3.64
C SER A 163 -19.99 10.58 -4.24
N LEU A 164 -18.72 10.48 -3.84
CA LEU A 164 -17.72 9.55 -4.38
C LEU A 164 -17.56 9.72 -5.91
N GLN A 165 -17.61 10.98 -6.38
CA GLN A 165 -17.38 11.34 -7.77
C GLN A 165 -16.06 12.08 -7.92
N ILE A 166 -15.35 11.80 -9.02
CA ILE A 166 -14.19 12.59 -9.43
C ILE A 166 -14.72 13.96 -9.92
N GLU A 167 -14.21 15.04 -9.33
CA GLU A 167 -14.59 16.41 -9.68
C GLU A 167 -13.68 16.99 -10.76
N SER A 168 -12.38 16.75 -10.64
CA SER A 168 -11.38 17.33 -11.53
C SER A 168 -10.04 16.62 -11.40
N PHE A 169 -9.14 16.90 -12.33
CA PHE A 169 -7.75 16.49 -12.32
C PHE A 169 -6.84 17.70 -12.43
N THR A 170 -5.67 17.62 -11.80
CA THR A 170 -4.55 18.54 -12.02
C THR A 170 -3.29 17.76 -12.37
N LYS A 171 -2.30 18.44 -12.96
CA LYS A 171 -1.01 17.83 -13.29
C LYS A 171 -0.03 17.92 -12.12
N ALA A 172 0.82 16.91 -12.02
CA ALA A 172 2.02 16.87 -11.18
C ALA A 172 3.26 16.61 -12.06
N GLY A 173 4.30 16.03 -11.51
CA GLY A 173 5.49 15.61 -12.27
C GLY A 173 5.32 14.26 -12.97
N ARG A 174 6.45 13.61 -13.29
CA ARG A 174 6.44 12.30 -13.96
C ARG A 174 6.26 11.16 -12.95
N ASN A 175 5.34 10.27 -13.25
CA ASN A 175 4.99 9.10 -12.45
C ASN A 175 4.87 9.43 -10.94
N PRO A 176 3.85 10.24 -10.54
CA PRO A 176 3.55 10.53 -9.15
C PRO A 176 3.43 9.26 -8.33
N GLU A 177 4.25 9.13 -7.29
CA GLU A 177 4.35 7.92 -6.48
C GLU A 177 3.52 8.00 -5.21
N ASN A 178 3.67 9.07 -4.45
CA ASN A 178 3.00 9.23 -3.17
C ASN A 178 2.53 10.68 -2.98
N ILE A 179 1.58 10.89 -2.06
CA ILE A 179 0.93 12.17 -1.83
C ILE A 179 0.61 12.36 -0.35
N CYS A 180 0.85 13.57 0.15
CA CYS A 180 0.40 13.95 1.48
C CYS A 180 -0.13 15.39 1.51
N VAL A 181 -0.83 15.73 2.59
CA VAL A 181 -1.37 17.08 2.84
C VAL A 181 -0.61 17.73 3.98
N LYS A 182 -0.18 18.98 3.78
CA LYS A 182 0.34 19.84 4.83
C LYS A 182 0.03 21.31 4.50
N ASN A 183 -0.40 22.10 5.46
CA ASN A 183 -0.68 23.54 5.31
C ASN A 183 -1.54 23.92 4.10
N LYS A 184 -2.66 23.20 3.89
CA LYS A 184 -3.58 23.37 2.75
C LYS A 184 -2.93 23.20 1.39
N LYS A 185 -1.84 22.44 1.32
CA LYS A 185 -1.14 22.07 0.09
C LYS A 185 -1.01 20.56 -0.01
N LEU A 186 -1.04 20.04 -1.22
CA LEU A 186 -0.65 18.67 -1.54
C LEU A 186 0.83 18.66 -1.89
N TYR A 187 1.56 17.72 -1.35
CA TYR A 187 2.94 17.42 -1.71
C TYR A 187 2.95 16.07 -2.38
N VAL A 188 3.39 16.02 -3.63
CA VAL A 188 3.36 14.83 -4.49
C VAL A 188 4.77 14.48 -4.91
N SER A 189 5.28 13.33 -4.49
CA SER A 189 6.58 12.83 -4.94
C SER A 189 6.49 12.28 -6.36
N ASN A 190 7.39 12.71 -7.25
CA ASN A 190 7.43 12.33 -8.65
C ASN A 190 8.62 11.42 -8.89
N SER A 191 8.38 10.13 -9.07
CA SER A 191 9.46 9.14 -9.16
C SER A 191 10.12 9.09 -10.55
N GLY A 192 9.34 9.29 -11.62
CA GLY A 192 9.79 9.05 -13.00
C GLY A 192 10.13 7.56 -13.26
N GLY A 193 9.68 6.65 -12.37
CA GLY A 193 10.11 5.26 -12.38
C GLY A 193 9.72 4.49 -13.65
N LEU A 194 8.55 4.75 -14.21
CA LEU A 194 8.12 4.11 -15.47
C LEU A 194 8.90 4.63 -16.68
N ASP A 195 9.26 5.90 -16.67
CA ASP A 195 9.96 6.55 -17.80
C ASP A 195 11.45 6.15 -17.87
N TYR A 196 11.97 5.55 -16.81
CA TYR A 196 13.37 5.06 -16.77
C TYR A 196 13.65 4.07 -17.90
N SER A 197 12.72 3.17 -18.18
CA SER A 197 12.86 2.20 -19.29
C SER A 197 12.78 2.81 -20.68
N GLU A 198 12.20 4.02 -20.78
CA GLU A 198 12.14 4.78 -22.02
C GLU A 198 13.38 5.65 -22.24
N GLY A 199 14.37 5.58 -21.34
CA GLY A 199 15.61 6.32 -21.40
C GLY A 199 15.51 7.78 -20.94
N LEU A 200 14.39 8.17 -20.32
CA LEU A 200 14.18 9.53 -19.80
C LEU A 200 14.77 9.73 -18.40
N GLY A 201 15.26 8.66 -17.76
CA GLY A 201 15.72 8.67 -16.39
C GLY A 201 14.61 8.92 -15.38
N VAL A 202 14.95 8.89 -14.09
CA VAL A 202 14.01 9.17 -12.99
C VAL A 202 13.70 10.68 -12.90
N ASP A 203 12.58 11.01 -12.21
CA ASP A 203 12.31 12.40 -11.80
C ASP A 203 13.05 12.70 -10.47
N ASN A 204 13.16 13.96 -10.08
CA ASN A 204 13.86 14.40 -8.87
C ASN A 204 13.05 15.41 -8.06
N THR A 205 11.73 15.51 -8.31
CA THR A 205 10.92 16.59 -7.79
C THR A 205 9.79 16.15 -6.88
N VAL A 206 9.37 17.07 -6.01
CA VAL A 206 8.07 17.06 -5.32
C VAL A 206 7.25 18.21 -5.88
N SER A 207 6.06 17.90 -6.42
CA SER A 207 5.08 18.91 -6.83
C SER A 207 4.34 19.43 -5.61
N VAL A 208 4.20 20.76 -5.51
CA VAL A 208 3.37 21.43 -4.52
C VAL A 208 2.12 21.95 -5.22
N ILE A 209 0.96 21.46 -4.80
CA ILE A 209 -0.34 21.81 -5.37
C ILE A 209 -1.15 22.54 -4.30
N ASP A 210 -1.59 23.75 -4.61
CA ASP A 210 -2.50 24.48 -3.73
C ASP A 210 -3.90 23.84 -3.77
N ILE A 211 -4.47 23.52 -2.61
CA ILE A 211 -5.74 22.76 -2.53
C ILE A 211 -6.93 23.58 -2.99
N GLU A 212 -6.94 24.88 -2.74
CA GLU A 212 -8.08 25.76 -3.09
C GLU A 212 -8.19 25.95 -4.59
N SER A 213 -7.10 26.38 -5.24
CA SER A 213 -7.05 26.55 -6.69
C SER A 213 -6.94 25.23 -7.46
N PHE A 214 -6.49 24.19 -6.80
CA PHE A 214 -6.15 22.86 -7.33
C PHE A 214 -5.20 22.94 -8.52
N THR A 215 -4.16 23.76 -8.38
CA THR A 215 -3.09 23.95 -9.38
C THR A 215 -1.72 23.76 -8.76
N GLU A 216 -0.76 23.25 -9.56
CA GLU A 216 0.64 23.18 -9.14
C GLU A 216 1.21 24.62 -9.03
N ILE A 217 1.74 24.95 -7.88
CA ILE A 217 2.31 26.27 -7.58
C ILE A 217 3.85 26.27 -7.50
N LYS A 218 4.45 25.09 -7.27
CA LYS A 218 5.90 24.94 -7.14
C LYS A 218 6.33 23.50 -7.42
N LYS A 219 7.57 23.32 -7.90
CA LYS A 219 8.31 22.07 -7.86
C LYS A 219 9.55 22.24 -7.00
N ILE A 220 9.78 21.29 -6.11
CA ILE A 220 10.93 21.26 -5.20
C ILE A 220 11.85 20.13 -5.64
N GLU A 221 13.10 20.45 -5.93
CA GLU A 221 14.13 19.44 -6.17
C GLU A 221 14.56 18.80 -4.85
N VAL A 222 14.38 17.49 -4.72
CA VAL A 222 14.66 16.73 -3.48
C VAL A 222 15.72 15.64 -3.68
N GLY A 223 16.12 15.39 -4.89
CA GLY A 223 17.00 14.30 -5.28
C GLY A 223 16.28 13.23 -6.08
N PRO A 224 17.03 12.31 -6.72
CA PRO A 224 16.50 11.41 -7.73
C PRO A 224 15.56 10.36 -7.14
N ASN A 225 14.49 10.07 -7.87
CA ASN A 225 13.50 9.05 -7.59
C ASN A 225 12.84 9.20 -6.21
N PRO A 226 12.15 10.33 -5.91
CA PRO A 226 11.43 10.49 -4.68
C PRO A 226 10.22 9.55 -4.62
N GLY A 227 10.10 8.80 -3.53
CA GLY A 227 9.06 7.81 -3.30
C GLY A 227 8.19 8.15 -2.11
N CYS A 228 8.38 7.46 -0.98
CA CYS A 228 7.58 7.68 0.23
C CYS A 228 7.67 9.14 0.70
N ILE A 229 6.49 9.76 0.91
CA ILE A 229 6.36 11.13 1.42
C ILE A 229 5.32 11.15 2.56
N SER A 230 5.61 11.88 3.64
CA SER A 230 4.71 11.97 4.79
C SER A 230 4.83 13.34 5.48
N PRO A 231 3.72 13.89 5.99
CA PRO A 231 3.80 15.07 6.85
C PRO A 231 4.38 14.68 8.21
N GLY A 232 5.23 15.54 8.77
CA GLY A 232 5.64 15.43 10.16
C GLY A 232 4.63 16.08 11.11
N PRO A 233 4.72 15.82 12.42
CA PRO A 233 3.96 16.56 13.43
C PRO A 233 4.38 18.04 13.53
N ASP A 234 5.59 18.36 13.05
CA ASP A 234 6.09 19.72 12.86
C ASP A 234 5.61 20.36 11.55
N GLU A 235 6.07 21.58 11.25
CA GLU A 235 5.74 22.28 10.00
C GLU A 235 6.56 21.76 8.80
N ALA A 236 6.75 20.46 8.71
CA ALA A 236 7.56 19.83 7.67
C ALA A 236 6.86 18.69 6.96
N VAL A 237 7.37 18.40 5.77
CA VAL A 237 7.10 17.20 4.98
C VAL A 237 8.42 16.47 4.79
N TYR A 238 8.39 15.16 4.94
CA TYR A 238 9.56 14.29 4.83
C TYR A 238 9.44 13.39 3.61
N VAL A 239 10.56 13.21 2.88
CA VAL A 239 10.61 12.47 1.62
C VAL A 239 11.80 11.52 1.63
N ALA A 240 11.57 10.27 1.26
CA ALA A 240 12.64 9.32 0.93
C ALA A 240 12.91 9.35 -0.57
N THR A 241 14.19 9.44 -0.98
CA THR A 241 14.61 9.35 -2.38
C THR A 241 15.45 8.10 -2.58
N TYR A 242 15.25 7.40 -3.70
CA TYR A 242 15.86 6.08 -3.93
C TYR A 242 17.09 6.12 -4.86
N GLY A 243 17.51 7.31 -5.27
CA GLY A 243 18.64 7.47 -6.16
C GLY A 243 18.33 7.17 -7.64
N SER A 244 19.25 7.51 -8.51
CA SER A 244 19.13 7.25 -9.95
C SER A 244 19.42 5.80 -10.33
N ASN A 245 20.15 5.08 -9.48
CA ASN A 245 20.37 3.64 -9.60
C ASN A 245 20.17 3.02 -8.22
N ILE A 246 19.11 2.24 -8.10
CA ILE A 246 18.71 1.63 -6.82
C ILE A 246 19.78 0.65 -6.30
N ALA A 247 20.54 0.00 -7.18
CA ALA A 247 21.59 -0.95 -6.78
C ALA A 247 22.76 -0.26 -6.07
N ASP A 248 23.11 0.97 -6.50
CA ASP A 248 24.25 1.75 -5.97
C ASP A 248 23.81 2.89 -5.04
N GLY A 249 22.57 3.15 -4.95
CA GLY A 249 21.72 4.00 -4.15
C GLY A 249 22.28 5.28 -3.56
N ASP A 250 22.09 6.41 -4.25
CA ASP A 250 22.13 7.75 -3.65
C ASP A 250 20.80 8.00 -2.90
N PHE A 251 20.49 7.14 -1.94
CA PHE A 251 19.30 7.29 -1.10
C PHE A 251 19.48 8.47 -0.17
N ASN A 252 18.45 9.29 -0.03
CA ASN A 252 18.42 10.39 0.93
C ASN A 252 17.09 10.41 1.67
N PHE A 253 17.12 11.04 2.83
CA PHE A 253 15.94 11.40 3.59
C PHE A 253 15.90 12.91 3.71
N VAL A 254 14.87 13.55 3.16
CA VAL A 254 14.81 14.99 2.95
C VAL A 254 13.68 15.60 3.76
N LYS A 255 13.97 16.70 4.45
CA LYS A 255 13.00 17.55 5.15
C LYS A 255 12.68 18.77 4.29
N ILE A 256 11.41 18.99 3.99
CA ILE A 256 10.89 20.16 3.31
C ILE A 256 10.15 21.02 4.35
N ASN A 257 10.45 22.28 4.43
CA ASN A 257 9.69 23.24 5.21
C ASN A 257 8.39 23.59 4.46
N SER A 258 7.24 23.27 5.05
CA SER A 258 5.94 23.46 4.39
C SER A 258 5.42 24.92 4.41
N GLN A 259 6.07 25.83 5.12
CA GLN A 259 5.76 27.26 5.07
C GLN A 259 6.43 27.94 3.87
N THR A 260 7.69 27.57 3.58
CA THR A 260 8.49 28.16 2.48
C THR A 260 8.50 27.33 1.20
N ASP A 261 8.09 26.06 1.30
CA ASP A 261 8.19 25.05 0.23
C ASP A 261 9.64 24.87 -0.28
N GLU A 262 10.59 24.78 0.65
CA GLU A 262 12.01 24.63 0.35
C GLU A 262 12.61 23.47 1.14
N VAL A 263 13.65 22.85 0.60
CA VAL A 263 14.43 21.85 1.31
C VAL A 263 15.11 22.52 2.50
N GLU A 264 14.76 22.10 3.70
CA GLU A 264 15.33 22.59 4.94
C GLU A 264 16.57 21.77 5.34
N ARG A 265 16.52 20.46 5.13
CA ARG A 265 17.59 19.55 5.53
C ARG A 265 17.62 18.29 4.66
N ILE A 266 18.81 17.81 4.37
CA ILE A 266 19.07 16.49 3.80
C ILE A 266 19.79 15.68 4.87
N TYR A 267 19.17 14.55 5.26
CA TYR A 267 19.80 13.57 6.12
C TYR A 267 20.51 12.55 5.21
N ASN A 268 21.79 12.29 5.45
CA ASN A 268 22.56 11.30 4.70
C ASN A 268 22.19 9.87 5.17
N GLU A 269 20.90 9.54 5.09
CA GLU A 269 20.34 8.27 5.54
C GLU A 269 19.78 7.50 4.35
N LYS A 270 20.14 6.21 4.27
CA LYS A 270 19.54 5.31 3.28
C LYS A 270 18.18 4.86 3.79
N VAL A 271 17.13 5.33 3.14
CA VAL A 271 15.75 5.08 3.56
C VAL A 271 14.93 4.58 2.39
N MET A 272 14.35 3.40 2.53
CA MET A 272 13.40 2.87 1.55
C MET A 272 11.95 3.22 1.92
N ASN A 273 11.64 3.18 3.22
CA ASN A 273 10.35 3.59 3.73
C ASN A 273 10.53 4.06 5.18
N PHE A 274 9.58 4.82 5.69
CA PHE A 274 9.64 5.35 7.04
C PHE A 274 8.25 5.58 7.62
N ALA A 275 8.19 5.61 8.93
CA ALA A 275 7.02 6.07 9.68
C ALA A 275 7.45 7.09 10.73
N ILE A 276 6.60 8.07 10.99
CA ILE A 276 6.86 9.14 11.96
C ILE A 276 5.78 9.06 13.04
N ASP A 277 6.19 9.07 14.31
CA ASP A 277 5.27 9.15 15.44
C ASP A 277 4.88 10.60 15.80
N ASN A 278 3.91 10.74 16.70
CA ASN A 278 3.44 12.06 17.17
C ASN A 278 4.50 12.86 17.96
N ASN A 279 5.64 12.26 18.32
CA ASN A 279 6.73 12.87 19.07
C ASN A 279 7.90 13.32 18.18
N ASN A 280 7.74 13.30 16.85
CA ASN A 280 8.80 13.54 15.86
C ASN A 280 9.92 12.50 15.91
N ILE A 281 9.60 11.26 16.23
CA ILE A 281 10.52 10.14 16.09
C ILE A 281 10.21 9.44 14.78
N ALA A 282 11.22 9.31 13.94
CA ALA A 282 11.14 8.57 12.68
C ALA A 282 11.78 7.19 12.82
N TYR A 283 11.09 6.20 12.31
CA TYR A 283 11.56 4.84 12.15
C TYR A 283 11.87 4.65 10.67
N LEU A 284 13.16 4.58 10.34
CA LEU A 284 13.67 4.55 8.97
C LEU A 284 14.10 3.13 8.63
N TYR A 285 13.42 2.47 7.71
CA TYR A 285 13.90 1.18 7.28
C TYR A 285 14.64 1.24 5.96
N ASN A 286 15.70 0.44 5.85
CA ASN A 286 16.45 0.19 4.65
C ASN A 286 16.68 -1.32 4.46
N TYR A 287 16.73 -1.73 3.20
CA TYR A 287 17.11 -3.08 2.80
C TYR A 287 18.22 -3.01 1.77
N ASN A 288 19.33 -3.70 2.03
CA ASN A 288 20.45 -3.77 1.11
C ASN A 288 20.35 -5.06 0.28
N TYR A 289 20.03 -4.90 -0.99
CA TYR A 289 19.82 -6.03 -1.90
C TYR A 289 21.07 -6.86 -2.20
N ASN A 290 22.27 -6.25 -2.09
CA ASN A 290 23.51 -6.95 -2.33
C ASN A 290 23.91 -7.87 -1.17
N THR A 291 23.57 -7.47 0.04
CA THR A 291 23.92 -8.20 1.28
C THR A 291 22.72 -8.88 1.93
N GLU A 292 21.52 -8.66 1.40
CA GLU A 292 20.24 -9.11 1.98
C GLU A 292 20.05 -8.64 3.44
N ALA A 293 20.70 -7.54 3.82
CA ALA A 293 20.63 -7.00 5.17
C ALA A 293 19.55 -5.93 5.28
N SER A 294 18.70 -6.07 6.28
CA SER A 294 17.73 -5.05 6.68
C SER A 294 18.22 -4.28 7.89
N SER A 295 17.85 -3.02 7.97
CA SER A 295 18.09 -2.18 9.15
C SER A 295 16.91 -1.25 9.38
N ILE A 296 16.63 -0.95 10.65
CA ILE A 296 15.61 0.03 11.04
C ILE A 296 16.27 0.97 12.04
N LYS A 297 16.55 2.19 11.59
CA LYS A 297 17.14 3.25 12.41
C LYS A 297 16.04 4.08 13.08
N VAL A 298 16.31 4.57 14.27
CA VAL A 298 15.42 5.51 14.98
C VAL A 298 16.08 6.87 15.05
N LEU A 299 15.43 7.87 14.46
CA LEU A 299 15.92 9.23 14.32
C LEU A 299 14.99 10.23 15.04
N ASN A 300 15.57 11.16 15.79
CA ASN A 300 14.84 12.32 16.29
C ASN A 300 14.83 13.41 15.21
N LEU A 301 13.66 13.70 14.66
CA LEU A 301 13.50 14.67 13.58
C LEU A 301 13.70 16.13 14.00
N ARG A 302 13.54 16.45 15.29
CA ARG A 302 13.75 17.82 15.83
C ARG A 302 15.24 18.13 15.93
N THR A 303 16.03 17.20 16.49
CA THR A 303 17.47 17.40 16.67
C THR A 303 18.27 16.92 15.45
N GLY A 304 17.74 15.93 14.74
CA GLY A 304 18.43 15.21 13.66
C GLY A 304 19.43 14.20 14.17
N GLU A 305 19.34 13.82 15.43
CA GLU A 305 20.23 12.85 16.06
C GLU A 305 19.67 11.43 15.98
N THR A 306 20.54 10.47 15.70
CA THR A 306 20.19 9.06 15.77
C THR A 306 19.99 8.65 17.23
N ILE A 307 18.78 8.21 17.58
CA ILE A 307 18.46 7.64 18.90
C ILE A 307 18.97 6.21 18.99
N ARG A 308 18.78 5.42 17.94
CA ARG A 308 19.24 4.04 17.83
C ARG A 308 19.58 3.69 16.38
N GLU A 309 20.72 3.04 16.18
CA GLU A 309 21.13 2.50 14.88
C GLU A 309 20.32 1.25 14.49
N ASN A 310 19.85 0.48 15.46
CA ASN A 310 18.96 -0.64 15.25
C ASN A 310 17.77 -0.57 16.21
N PHE A 311 16.58 -0.50 15.65
CA PHE A 311 15.33 -0.44 16.41
C PHE A 311 15.08 -1.74 17.19
N ILE A 312 15.28 -2.91 16.54
CA ILE A 312 14.98 -4.21 17.15
C ILE A 312 16.03 -4.57 18.19
N THR A 313 15.60 -4.78 19.45
CA THR A 313 16.50 -4.97 20.58
C THR A 313 16.47 -6.37 21.19
N ASP A 314 15.52 -7.21 20.82
CA ASP A 314 15.32 -8.56 21.37
C ASP A 314 15.83 -9.70 20.46
N GLY A 315 16.52 -9.35 19.39
CA GLY A 315 17.09 -10.32 18.45
C GLY A 315 16.09 -10.87 17.43
N THR A 316 14.85 -10.36 17.39
CA THR A 316 13.89 -10.71 16.35
C THR A 316 14.45 -10.39 14.97
N LYS A 317 14.38 -11.34 14.06
CA LYS A 317 14.87 -11.17 12.68
C LYS A 317 13.70 -10.89 11.75
N ILE A 318 13.91 -9.93 10.87
CA ILE A 318 13.05 -9.61 9.72
C ILE A 318 13.97 -9.68 8.49
N SER A 319 13.68 -10.61 7.59
CA SER A 319 14.51 -10.84 6.41
C SER A 319 14.25 -9.80 5.34
N THR A 320 12.97 -9.52 5.10
CA THR A 320 12.54 -8.66 4.00
C THR A 320 11.40 -7.76 4.47
N PRO A 321 11.71 -6.69 5.22
CA PRO A 321 10.70 -5.72 5.61
C PRO A 321 10.08 -5.10 4.36
N TYR A 322 8.76 -4.93 4.36
CA TYR A 322 8.02 -4.41 3.22
C TYR A 322 7.36 -3.06 3.51
N SER A 323 6.77 -2.90 4.70
CA SER A 323 6.31 -1.61 5.19
C SER A 323 6.59 -1.43 6.68
N ILE A 324 6.53 -0.18 7.11
CA ILE A 324 6.63 0.21 8.51
C ILE A 324 5.53 1.21 8.83
N ASN A 325 4.80 0.99 9.94
CA ASN A 325 3.68 1.83 10.36
C ASN A 325 3.76 2.04 11.88
N VAL A 326 3.42 3.21 12.34
CA VAL A 326 3.32 3.51 13.78
C VAL A 326 1.85 3.62 14.17
N ASN A 327 1.45 2.91 15.21
CA ASN A 327 0.12 3.02 15.77
C ASN A 327 -0.04 4.39 16.46
N PRO A 328 -0.95 5.27 16.00
CA PRO A 328 -1.09 6.62 16.54
C PRO A 328 -1.63 6.65 17.98
N TYR A 329 -2.20 5.54 18.45
CA TYR A 329 -2.81 5.46 19.78
C TYR A 329 -1.86 4.90 20.85
N SER A 330 -0.99 3.95 20.48
CA SER A 330 -0.06 3.29 21.41
C SER A 330 1.40 3.68 21.20
N GLY A 331 1.76 4.16 20.02
CA GLY A 331 3.13 4.35 19.58
C GLY A 331 3.85 3.06 19.15
N ASN A 332 3.19 1.92 19.22
CA ASN A 332 3.76 0.64 18.79
C ASN A 332 4.05 0.64 17.30
N VAL A 333 5.15 -0.01 16.92
CA VAL A 333 5.65 -0.05 15.55
C VAL A 333 5.30 -1.38 14.90
N TYR A 334 4.61 -1.30 13.78
CA TYR A 334 4.20 -2.46 12.98
C TYR A 334 5.08 -2.55 11.74
N ILE A 335 5.70 -3.71 11.56
CA ILE A 335 6.57 -3.99 10.41
C ILE A 335 5.99 -5.19 9.69
N THR A 336 5.85 -5.08 8.38
CA THR A 336 5.42 -6.21 7.57
C THR A 336 6.63 -6.91 6.97
N GLU A 337 6.55 -8.23 6.83
CA GLU A 337 7.56 -9.08 6.25
C GLU A 337 7.04 -9.75 4.97
N ALA A 338 7.73 -9.58 3.86
CA ALA A 338 7.34 -10.16 2.57
C ALA A 338 8.12 -11.43 2.18
N TYR A 339 9.12 -11.83 2.97
CA TYR A 339 9.97 -13.00 2.71
C TYR A 339 10.56 -13.00 1.30
N SER A 340 10.16 -13.99 0.48
CA SER A 340 10.59 -14.13 -0.92
C SER A 340 9.70 -13.38 -1.92
N TYR A 341 8.74 -12.58 -1.46
CA TYR A 341 7.71 -11.90 -2.27
C TYR A 341 6.71 -12.82 -2.99
N THR A 342 6.83 -14.12 -2.85
CA THR A 342 5.99 -15.13 -3.53
C THR A 342 5.22 -16.02 -2.59
N ILE A 343 5.45 -15.85 -1.30
CA ILE A 343 4.71 -16.51 -0.23
C ILE A 343 4.03 -15.47 0.63
N THR A 344 3.00 -15.87 1.36
CA THR A 344 2.27 -14.98 2.27
C THR A 344 3.19 -14.44 3.36
N GLY A 345 3.14 -13.13 3.55
CA GLY A 345 3.94 -12.40 4.52
C GLY A 345 3.28 -12.32 5.89
N ASP A 346 4.03 -11.77 6.84
CA ASP A 346 3.64 -11.60 8.25
C ASP A 346 3.52 -10.13 8.64
N VAL A 347 2.89 -9.87 9.77
CA VAL A 347 2.90 -8.58 10.45
C VAL A 347 3.48 -8.76 11.85
N LEU A 348 4.50 -7.98 12.19
CA LEU A 348 5.16 -7.98 13.48
C LEU A 348 4.86 -6.66 14.20
N CYS A 349 4.42 -6.73 15.44
CA CYS A 349 4.20 -5.56 16.30
C CYS A 349 5.30 -5.49 17.37
N PHE A 350 5.94 -4.34 17.47
CA PHE A 350 6.97 -4.05 18.46
C PHE A 350 6.54 -2.90 19.36
N ASN A 351 6.95 -2.92 20.62
CA ASN A 351 6.86 -1.74 21.46
C ASN A 351 7.89 -0.67 21.04
N THR A 352 7.80 0.53 21.59
CA THR A 352 8.72 1.65 21.29
C THR A 352 10.17 1.37 21.65
N ASN A 353 10.42 0.34 22.50
CA ASN A 353 11.77 -0.12 22.84
C ASN A 353 12.33 -1.14 21.84
N GLY A 354 11.56 -1.54 20.83
CA GLY A 354 11.99 -2.49 19.81
C GLY A 354 11.93 -3.95 20.24
N GLN A 355 11.07 -4.27 21.19
CA GLN A 355 10.80 -5.63 21.64
C GLN A 355 9.51 -6.13 20.99
N LEU A 356 9.52 -7.31 20.41
CA LEU A 356 8.39 -7.95 19.79
C LEU A 356 7.27 -8.21 20.80
N LEU A 357 6.08 -7.70 20.51
CA LEU A 357 4.88 -7.95 21.30
C LEU A 357 4.10 -9.16 20.76
N PHE A 358 3.92 -9.22 19.45
CA PHE A 358 3.24 -10.32 18.77
C PHE A 358 3.55 -10.36 17.28
N ARG A 359 3.21 -11.49 16.66
CA ARG A 359 3.29 -11.71 15.22
C ARG A 359 1.97 -12.30 14.70
N LEU A 360 1.46 -11.74 13.61
CA LEU A 360 0.36 -12.30 12.84
C LEU A 360 0.95 -12.95 11.60
N ASN A 361 0.75 -14.27 11.45
CA ASN A 361 1.40 -15.06 10.42
C ASN A 361 0.53 -15.24 9.17
N ARG A 362 1.17 -15.24 7.99
CA ARG A 362 0.55 -15.59 6.71
C ARG A 362 -0.68 -14.75 6.41
N ILE A 363 -0.52 -13.43 6.47
CA ILE A 363 -1.63 -12.49 6.31
C ILE A 363 -2.09 -12.39 4.86
N GLY A 364 -1.15 -12.27 3.93
CA GLY A 364 -1.37 -12.13 2.50
C GLY A 364 -0.06 -11.98 1.76
N LEU A 365 -0.09 -11.88 0.44
CA LEU A 365 1.10 -11.69 -0.40
C LEU A 365 1.52 -10.22 -0.38
N ASN A 366 2.76 -9.95 0.02
CA ASN A 366 3.33 -8.60 0.08
C ASN A 366 2.45 -7.64 0.93
N PRO A 367 2.30 -7.87 2.24
CA PRO A 367 1.54 -6.97 3.09
C PRO A 367 2.25 -5.61 3.16
N ASN A 368 1.60 -4.56 2.66
CA ASN A 368 2.22 -3.27 2.39
C ASN A 368 1.69 -2.12 3.26
N SER A 369 0.60 -2.33 4.01
CA SER A 369 0.04 -1.28 4.85
C SER A 369 -0.71 -1.85 6.05
N VAL A 370 -0.56 -1.20 7.21
CA VAL A 370 -1.33 -1.51 8.43
C VAL A 370 -1.98 -0.22 8.90
N ILE A 371 -3.31 -0.22 8.99
CA ILE A 371 -4.07 0.90 9.54
C ILE A 371 -4.82 0.49 10.81
N PHE A 372 -5.15 1.47 11.64
CA PHE A 372 -5.62 1.30 13.00
C PHE A 372 -6.98 1.95 13.19
N SER A 373 -7.92 1.25 13.84
CA SER A 373 -9.17 1.84 14.28
C SER A 373 -9.14 2.15 15.76
N GLN A 374 -9.66 3.30 16.14
CA GLN A 374 -9.73 3.70 17.54
C GLN A 374 -10.70 2.82 18.33
N LYS A 375 -10.33 2.47 19.55
CA LYS A 375 -11.23 1.83 20.49
C LYS A 375 -12.21 2.90 21.00
N ALA A 376 -13.52 2.59 20.93
CA ALA A 376 -14.52 3.47 21.53
C ALA A 376 -14.20 3.70 23.02
N SER A 377 -14.21 4.96 23.45
CA SER A 377 -14.05 5.29 24.85
C SER A 377 -15.21 4.69 25.63
N THR A 378 -14.94 3.83 26.62
CA THR A 378 -15.92 3.42 27.62
C THR A 378 -16.09 4.57 28.60
N GLY A 379 -16.69 5.65 28.16
CA GLY A 379 -17.04 6.81 28.99
C GLY A 379 -18.55 6.87 29.14
N ASP A 380 -18.96 7.17 30.34
CA ASP A 380 -20.33 7.23 30.80
C ASP A 380 -21.28 7.96 29.84
N SER A 381 -22.48 7.38 29.76
CA SER A 381 -23.64 7.98 29.15
C SER A 381 -24.05 9.28 29.88
N ASP A 382 -23.52 10.42 29.45
CA ASP A 382 -24.16 11.71 29.67
C ASP A 382 -23.93 12.58 28.43
N GLY A 383 -25.06 12.87 27.81
CA GLY A 383 -25.33 13.63 26.62
C GLY A 383 -24.30 14.66 26.16
N GLU A 384 -23.56 14.35 25.12
CA GLU A 384 -22.94 15.35 24.27
C GLU A 384 -23.31 15.11 22.81
N GLU A 385 -23.56 16.21 22.13
CA GLU A 385 -23.96 16.29 20.72
C GLU A 385 -23.07 15.41 19.85
N SER A 386 -23.71 14.48 19.16
CA SER A 386 -23.05 13.62 18.19
C SER A 386 -22.43 14.47 17.08
N ASP A 387 -21.13 14.27 16.83
CA ASP A 387 -20.41 14.73 15.64
C ASP A 387 -21.28 14.38 14.40
N PRO A 388 -21.65 15.36 13.56
CA PRO A 388 -22.46 15.14 12.36
C PRO A 388 -21.79 14.19 11.35
N ASN A 389 -20.52 13.85 11.54
CA ASN A 389 -19.77 12.85 10.76
C ASN A 389 -19.71 11.48 11.46
N ALA A 390 -20.35 11.29 12.60
CA ALA A 390 -20.38 10.02 13.30
C ALA A 390 -21.14 8.94 12.49
N PRO A 391 -20.69 7.68 12.53
CA PRO A 391 -21.18 6.61 11.65
C PRO A 391 -22.69 6.32 11.71
N SER A 392 -23.38 6.71 12.77
CA SER A 392 -24.81 6.40 13.01
C SER A 392 -25.79 7.15 12.10
N ALA A 393 -25.37 8.24 11.43
CA ALA A 393 -26.26 9.04 10.59
C ALA A 393 -26.52 8.45 9.19
N PHE A 394 -25.78 7.43 8.78
CA PHE A 394 -25.82 6.87 7.42
C PHE A 394 -26.43 5.47 7.28
N ALA A 395 -26.91 4.87 8.36
CA ALA A 395 -27.35 3.47 8.37
C ALA A 395 -28.56 3.13 7.48
N ASN A 396 -29.25 4.11 6.87
CA ASN A 396 -30.52 3.88 6.18
C ASN A 396 -30.61 4.40 4.74
N LYS A 397 -29.48 4.71 4.07
CA LYS A 397 -29.51 4.96 2.63
C LYS A 397 -28.84 3.82 1.87
N VAL A 398 -29.66 2.89 1.38
CA VAL A 398 -29.26 2.01 0.27
C VAL A 398 -29.05 2.92 -0.94
N LEU A 399 -27.79 3.19 -1.27
CA LEU A 399 -27.45 3.82 -2.53
C LEU A 399 -27.53 2.73 -3.60
N ASP A 400 -28.22 3.02 -4.70
CA ASP A 400 -28.27 2.14 -5.86
C ASP A 400 -26.85 1.81 -6.31
N TYR A 401 -26.45 0.57 -6.03
CA TYR A 401 -25.15 0.04 -6.41
C TYR A 401 -25.22 -0.38 -7.87
N ASN A 402 -24.54 0.36 -8.73
CA ASN A 402 -24.26 -0.09 -10.08
C ASN A 402 -22.79 -0.54 -10.13
N PRO A 403 -22.51 -1.86 -10.11
CA PRO A 403 -21.14 -2.34 -10.15
C PRO A 403 -20.47 -1.86 -11.42
N ALA A 404 -19.24 -1.36 -11.31
CA ALA A 404 -18.44 -1.07 -12.49
C ALA A 404 -18.43 -2.32 -13.38
N PRO A 405 -18.67 -2.19 -14.69
CA PRO A 405 -18.79 -3.35 -15.54
C PRO A 405 -17.53 -4.20 -15.47
N SER A 406 -17.67 -5.49 -15.16
CA SER A 406 -16.59 -6.46 -15.13
C SER A 406 -15.76 -6.51 -16.44
N GLN A 407 -16.34 -6.00 -17.53
CA GLN A 407 -15.65 -5.83 -18.81
C GLN A 407 -14.39 -4.93 -18.74
N TYR A 408 -14.31 -3.94 -17.84
CA TYR A 408 -13.12 -3.09 -17.71
C TYR A 408 -11.96 -3.87 -17.08
N MET A 409 -12.22 -4.68 -16.06
CA MET A 409 -11.22 -5.53 -15.45
C MET A 409 -10.71 -6.60 -16.43
N ASN A 410 -11.61 -7.20 -17.22
CA ASN A 410 -11.24 -8.19 -18.25
C ASN A 410 -10.44 -7.56 -19.39
N THR A 411 -10.76 -6.33 -19.81
CA THR A 411 -10.06 -5.66 -20.92
C THR A 411 -8.61 -5.33 -20.55
N VAL A 412 -8.36 -4.81 -19.34
CA VAL A 412 -6.99 -4.54 -18.88
C VAL A 412 -6.18 -5.83 -18.75
N THR A 413 -6.75 -6.87 -18.15
CA THR A 413 -6.08 -8.17 -17.99
C THR A 413 -5.82 -8.85 -19.34
N THR A 414 -6.73 -8.73 -20.30
CA THR A 414 -6.61 -9.31 -21.63
C THR A 414 -5.60 -8.58 -22.48
N ALA A 415 -5.58 -7.24 -22.48
CA ALA A 415 -4.62 -6.45 -23.24
C ALA A 415 -3.17 -6.73 -22.82
N TYR A 416 -2.91 -6.90 -21.52
CA TYR A 416 -1.58 -7.28 -21.03
C TYR A 416 -1.21 -8.72 -21.36
N LYS A 417 -2.15 -9.67 -21.35
CA LYS A 417 -1.87 -11.08 -21.69
C LYS A 417 -1.56 -11.32 -23.16
N GLU A 418 -2.13 -10.54 -24.05
CA GLU A 418 -1.99 -10.74 -25.49
C GLU A 418 -0.71 -10.12 -26.08
N ASN A 419 -0.11 -9.13 -25.41
CA ASN A 419 0.97 -8.32 -25.99
C ASN A 419 2.35 -8.54 -25.39
N TYR A 420 2.49 -9.29 -24.27
CA TYR A 420 3.78 -9.45 -23.58
C TYR A 420 4.05 -10.90 -23.19
N THR A 421 5.29 -11.33 -23.41
CA THR A 421 5.79 -12.61 -22.88
C THR A 421 5.88 -12.54 -21.34
N ALA A 422 5.89 -13.71 -20.67
CA ALA A 422 6.06 -13.77 -19.22
C ALA A 422 7.36 -13.09 -18.73
N GLU A 423 8.37 -13.00 -19.59
CA GLU A 423 9.66 -12.34 -19.32
C GLU A 423 9.52 -10.81 -19.46
N GLU A 424 8.81 -10.34 -20.46
CA GLU A 424 8.48 -8.92 -20.63
C GLU A 424 7.56 -8.42 -19.52
N VAL A 425 6.55 -9.19 -19.13
CA VAL A 425 5.69 -8.88 -17.98
C VAL A 425 6.51 -8.77 -16.68
N ARG A 426 7.49 -9.65 -16.47
CA ARG A 426 8.41 -9.55 -15.33
C ARG A 426 9.28 -8.30 -15.39
N LYS A 427 9.77 -7.93 -16.57
CA LYS A 427 10.59 -6.73 -16.80
C LYS A 427 9.78 -5.46 -16.53
N TYR A 428 8.51 -5.40 -16.92
CA TYR A 428 7.61 -4.28 -16.66
C TYR A 428 7.10 -4.25 -15.21
N ALA A 429 6.92 -5.41 -14.57
CA ALA A 429 6.63 -5.45 -13.13
C ALA A 429 7.72 -4.77 -12.30
N CYS A 430 9.01 -4.90 -12.70
CA CYS A 430 10.12 -4.19 -12.08
C CYS A 430 10.00 -2.69 -12.14
N LEU A 431 9.34 -2.15 -13.15
CA LEU A 431 9.24 -0.71 -13.41
C LEU A 431 8.02 -0.08 -12.73
N LEU A 432 6.99 -0.86 -12.43
CA LEU A 432 5.79 -0.42 -11.72
C LEU A 432 6.03 -0.22 -10.21
N TYR A 433 7.09 -0.82 -9.69
CA TYR A 433 7.51 -0.62 -8.31
C TYR A 433 8.67 0.37 -8.26
N THR A 434 8.42 1.55 -7.78
CA THR A 434 9.47 2.51 -7.41
C THR A 434 10.25 2.04 -6.18
N SER A 435 9.73 1.06 -5.45
CA SER A 435 10.51 0.12 -4.64
C SER A 435 10.58 -1.19 -5.42
N PRO A 436 11.58 -1.39 -6.28
CA PRO A 436 11.69 -2.64 -7.03
C PRO A 436 11.79 -3.80 -6.07
N SER A 437 10.97 -4.81 -6.29
CA SER A 437 11.07 -6.08 -5.60
C SER A 437 12.49 -6.65 -5.80
N PRO A 438 13.12 -7.24 -4.78
CA PRO A 438 14.44 -7.87 -4.89
C PRO A 438 14.53 -8.88 -6.03
N ARG A 439 13.42 -9.46 -6.43
CA ARG A 439 13.34 -10.42 -7.53
C ARG A 439 13.75 -9.85 -8.88
N ASP A 440 13.51 -8.59 -9.06
CA ASP A 440 13.69 -7.90 -10.34
C ASP A 440 15.13 -7.44 -10.55
N ARG A 441 15.92 -7.41 -9.45
CA ARG A 441 17.32 -6.98 -9.43
C ARG A 441 18.32 -8.13 -9.53
N GLN A 442 17.90 -9.38 -9.36
CA GLN A 442 18.79 -10.55 -9.51
C GLN A 442 19.08 -10.92 -10.96
N LYS A 443 18.52 -10.22 -11.95
CA LYS A 443 18.66 -10.53 -13.37
C LYS A 443 19.19 -9.40 -14.25
N SER A 444 19.66 -8.30 -13.63
CA SER A 444 20.38 -7.24 -14.37
C SER A 444 21.88 -7.38 -14.21
#